data_79fd6c26f7e75519a9af3dfc37f82279
#
_entry.id   79fd6c26f7e75519a9af3dfc37f82279
#
_cell.length_a   1.000
_cell.length_b   1.000
_cell.length_c   1.000
_cell.angle_alpha   90.00
_cell.angle_beta   90.00
_cell.angle_gamma   90.00
#
_symmetry.space_group_name_H-M   'P 1'
#
loop_
_entity.id
_entity.type
_entity.pdbx_description
1 polymer ?
#
loop_
_entity_poly.entity_id
_entity_poly.type
_entity_poly.pdbx_seq_one_letter_code
_entity_poly.pdbx_strand_id
1 'polypeptide(L)'
;SEDFTILQIAKITKLNRKTINFILNKIRIRISELAEKESYFTQGEIEIDESYFGARRVRGRRGRGAAGKTPVFGLLKRNGKVFVTVVPNCSREELMPIIQGKILEGSTIHTDGWKAYDGLILNGYNHYRVFHHENEFARGKSHVNGIECFWSYAKRRFSKFNGLTDDKFILHLKETECRFNHRSDDFASFIEHIFFIKN
;
A
#
# COMPACT_ATOMS: atom_id res chain seq x y z
N SER A 1 -8.51 1.37 15.06
CA SER A 1 -8.27 2.82 15.27
C SER A 1 -9.25 3.63 14.43
N GLU A 2 -9.85 4.66 15.00
CA GLU A 2 -10.78 5.53 14.29
C GLU A 2 -10.03 6.62 13.52
N ASP A 3 -10.50 6.91 12.29
CA ASP A 3 -10.00 8.01 11.48
C ASP A 3 -10.79 9.29 11.82
N PHE A 4 -10.35 10.01 12.83
CA PHE A 4 -10.93 11.32 13.16
C PHE A 4 -10.60 12.37 12.11
N THR A 5 -11.59 13.19 11.77
CA THR A 5 -11.35 14.39 10.97
C THR A 5 -10.63 15.46 11.80
N ILE A 6 -9.95 16.39 11.12
CA ILE A 6 -9.29 17.53 11.79
C ILE A 6 -10.26 18.32 12.65
N LEU A 7 -11.53 18.45 12.23
CA LEU A 7 -12.57 19.13 13.00
C LEU A 7 -12.92 18.38 14.28
N GLN A 8 -13.01 17.07 14.25
CA GLN A 8 -13.24 16.25 15.44
C GLN A 8 -12.06 16.33 16.41
N ILE A 9 -10.83 16.22 15.91
CA ILE A 9 -9.62 16.39 16.74
C ILE A 9 -9.58 17.77 17.37
N ALA A 10 -9.91 18.85 16.62
CA ALA A 10 -9.97 20.21 17.16
C ALA A 10 -11.00 20.35 18.30
N LYS A 11 -12.15 19.73 18.16
CA LYS A 11 -13.18 19.73 19.22
C LYS A 11 -12.71 19.02 20.50
N ILE A 12 -12.03 17.87 20.34
CA ILE A 12 -11.52 17.07 21.47
C ILE A 12 -10.37 17.77 22.18
N THR A 13 -9.37 18.25 21.41
CA THR A 13 -8.11 18.77 21.96
C THR A 13 -8.16 20.25 22.31
N LYS A 14 -9.17 20.99 21.86
CA LYS A 14 -9.28 22.46 21.93
C LYS A 14 -8.18 23.20 21.17
N LEU A 15 -7.39 22.52 20.36
CA LEU A 15 -6.35 23.11 19.51
C LEU A 15 -6.96 23.65 18.21
N ASN A 16 -6.29 24.67 17.63
CA ASN A 16 -6.70 25.18 16.33
C ASN A 16 -6.37 24.21 15.19
N ARG A 17 -7.07 24.32 14.07
CA ARG A 17 -6.91 23.43 12.91
C ARG A 17 -5.51 23.50 12.29
N LYS A 18 -4.83 24.64 12.31
CA LYS A 18 -3.48 24.80 11.75
C LYS A 18 -2.47 24.01 12.59
N THR A 19 -2.56 24.08 13.90
CA THR A 19 -1.73 23.30 14.84
C THR A 19 -1.92 21.81 14.64
N ILE A 20 -3.17 21.35 14.53
CA ILE A 20 -3.48 19.92 14.31
C ILE A 20 -2.91 19.44 12.97
N ASN A 21 -3.11 20.20 11.89
CA ASN A 21 -2.53 19.88 10.60
C ASN A 21 -1.00 19.78 10.66
N PHE A 22 -0.34 20.72 11.34
CA PHE A 22 1.10 20.70 11.51
C PHE A 22 1.55 19.42 12.25
N ILE A 23 0.92 19.09 13.38
CA ILE A 23 1.24 17.90 14.17
C ILE A 23 1.03 16.63 13.34
N LEU A 24 -0.14 16.48 12.70
CA LEU A 24 -0.44 15.31 11.89
C LEU A 24 0.53 15.15 10.71
N ASN A 25 0.95 16.24 10.09
CA ASN A 25 1.94 16.20 9.03
C ASN A 25 3.31 15.72 9.54
N LYS A 26 3.77 16.19 10.70
CA LYS A 26 4.99 15.69 11.35
C LYS A 26 4.94 14.20 11.65
N ILE A 27 3.80 13.72 12.18
CA ILE A 27 3.57 12.31 12.45
C ILE A 27 3.65 11.49 11.14
N ARG A 28 3.00 11.94 10.07
CA ARG A 28 3.03 11.25 8.76
C ARG A 28 4.42 11.18 8.15
N ILE A 29 5.20 12.26 8.25
CA ILE A 29 6.60 12.26 7.80
C ILE A 29 7.38 11.20 8.58
N ARG A 30 7.25 11.15 9.90
CA ARG A 30 7.93 10.15 10.72
C ARG A 30 7.51 8.72 10.37
N ILE A 31 6.22 8.47 10.16
CA ILE A 31 5.69 7.18 9.70
C ILE A 31 6.30 6.80 8.34
N SER A 32 6.41 7.74 7.41
CA SER A 32 7.00 7.48 6.09
C SER A 32 8.46 7.06 6.19
N GLU A 33 9.25 7.74 7.04
CA GLU A 33 10.65 7.39 7.29
C GLU A 33 10.82 5.99 7.90
N LEU A 34 9.93 5.60 8.83
CA LEU A 34 9.93 4.28 9.43
C LEU A 34 9.52 3.19 8.42
N ALA A 35 8.48 3.43 7.65
CA ALA A 35 8.00 2.51 6.63
C ALA A 35 9.07 2.19 5.58
N GLU A 36 9.89 3.17 5.18
CA GLU A 36 11.02 2.95 4.26
C GLU A 36 12.11 2.06 4.89
N LYS A 37 12.42 2.24 6.17
CA LYS A 37 13.41 1.43 6.89
C LYS A 37 12.97 -0.03 7.07
N GLU A 38 11.66 -0.27 7.26
CA GLU A 38 11.10 -1.60 7.53
C GLU A 38 10.70 -2.38 6.27
N SER A 39 10.87 -1.82 5.10
CA SER A 39 10.27 -2.31 3.85
C SER A 39 10.98 -3.50 3.18
N TYR A 40 11.84 -4.22 3.89
CA TYR A 40 12.47 -5.42 3.34
C TYR A 40 11.64 -6.67 3.65
N PHE A 41 11.32 -7.43 2.59
CA PHE A 41 10.70 -8.75 2.73
C PHE A 41 11.77 -9.83 2.66
N THR A 42 11.91 -10.54 3.76
CA THR A 42 12.64 -11.82 3.78
C THR A 42 11.85 -12.85 2.98
N GLN A 43 12.46 -13.99 2.69
CA GLN A 43 11.86 -15.15 2.00
C GLN A 43 10.42 -15.46 2.44
N GLY A 44 9.56 -15.89 1.51
CA GLY A 44 8.20 -16.31 1.82
C GLY A 44 7.24 -16.25 0.64
N GLU A 45 5.96 -16.31 0.95
CA GLU A 45 4.87 -16.15 -0.02
C GLU A 45 4.44 -14.68 -0.07
N ILE A 46 4.50 -14.08 -1.24
CA ILE A 46 4.24 -12.66 -1.47
C ILE A 46 3.17 -12.48 -2.53
N GLU A 47 2.16 -11.70 -2.22
CA GLU A 47 1.13 -11.27 -3.16
C GLU A 47 1.52 -9.91 -3.73
N ILE A 48 1.42 -9.77 -5.04
CA ILE A 48 1.75 -8.53 -5.77
C ILE A 48 0.54 -8.10 -6.59
N ASP A 49 0.19 -6.82 -6.52
CA ASP A 49 -0.89 -6.22 -7.31
C ASP A 49 -0.73 -4.71 -7.40
N GLU A 50 -1.42 -4.08 -8.36
CA GLU A 50 -1.50 -2.65 -8.53
C GLU A 50 -2.91 -2.12 -8.24
N SER A 51 -2.95 -0.90 -7.73
CA SER A 51 -4.20 -0.18 -7.57
C SER A 51 -4.10 1.26 -8.01
N TYR A 52 -5.19 1.80 -8.52
CA TYR A 52 -5.27 3.15 -9.06
C TYR A 52 -6.10 4.04 -8.13
N PHE A 53 -5.51 5.15 -7.70
CA PHE A 53 -6.12 6.13 -6.82
C PHE A 53 -6.38 7.45 -7.57
N GLY A 54 -7.44 8.17 -7.20
CA GLY A 54 -7.82 9.45 -7.81
C GLY A 54 -9.32 9.60 -7.98
N ALA A 55 -9.74 10.70 -8.58
CA ALA A 55 -11.15 11.07 -8.73
C ALA A 55 -11.97 9.96 -9.44
N ARG A 56 -13.21 9.78 -8.99
CA ARG A 56 -14.18 8.95 -9.69
C ARG A 56 -14.43 9.56 -11.08
N ARG A 57 -14.11 8.78 -12.11
CA ARG A 57 -14.52 8.87 -13.53
C ARG A 57 -14.80 10.28 -14.07
N VAL A 58 -13.91 10.79 -14.88
CA VAL A 58 -14.26 11.78 -15.91
C VAL A 58 -15.07 11.05 -16.99
N ARG A 59 -16.25 11.59 -17.37
CA ARG A 59 -17.11 11.02 -18.43
C ARG A 59 -16.29 10.69 -19.68
N GLY A 60 -16.41 9.47 -20.20
CA GLY A 60 -15.94 9.10 -21.55
C GLY A 60 -14.71 8.20 -21.63
N ARG A 61 -13.91 7.99 -20.59
CA ARG A 61 -12.73 7.11 -20.66
C ARG A 61 -12.89 5.88 -19.75
N ARG A 62 -12.83 4.69 -20.36
CA ARG A 62 -12.87 3.39 -19.67
C ARG A 62 -11.48 2.75 -19.71
N GLY A 63 -11.09 2.00 -18.66
CA GLY A 63 -9.91 1.14 -18.66
C GLY A 63 -8.91 1.43 -17.52
N ARG A 64 -7.90 0.55 -17.40
CA ARG A 64 -6.71 0.73 -16.57
C ARG A 64 -5.99 1.99 -17.07
N GLY A 65 -5.64 2.92 -16.18
CA GLY A 65 -4.95 4.15 -16.57
C GLY A 65 -5.86 5.28 -17.10
N ALA A 66 -7.15 5.32 -16.72
CA ALA A 66 -7.99 6.50 -16.98
C ALA A 66 -7.25 7.76 -16.49
N ALA A 67 -7.03 8.73 -17.39
CA ALA A 67 -6.23 9.94 -17.17
C ALA A 67 -6.51 10.58 -15.80
N GLY A 68 -5.46 10.88 -15.04
CA GLY A 68 -5.53 11.53 -13.72
C GLY A 68 -5.64 10.61 -12.52
N LYS A 69 -5.39 9.30 -12.66
CA LYS A 69 -5.24 8.38 -11.53
C LYS A 69 -3.78 8.10 -11.24
N THR A 70 -3.43 8.08 -9.97
CA THR A 70 -2.10 7.74 -9.47
C THR A 70 -1.98 6.22 -9.33
N PRO A 71 -1.10 5.55 -10.09
CA PRO A 71 -0.85 4.13 -9.93
C PRO A 71 -0.03 3.88 -8.67
N VAL A 72 -0.45 2.90 -7.89
CA VAL A 72 0.23 2.45 -6.67
C VAL A 72 0.53 0.96 -6.80
N PHE A 73 1.78 0.60 -6.61
CA PHE A 73 2.25 -0.77 -6.59
C PHE A 73 2.30 -1.29 -5.16
N GLY A 74 1.89 -2.53 -4.93
CA GLY A 74 1.82 -3.15 -3.62
C GLY A 74 2.41 -4.54 -3.57
N LEU A 75 3.13 -4.82 -2.49
CA LEU A 75 3.68 -6.11 -2.11
C LEU A 75 3.11 -6.49 -0.75
N LEU A 76 2.52 -7.66 -0.60
CA LEU A 76 2.03 -8.15 0.69
C LEU A 76 2.64 -9.51 1.00
N LYS A 77 3.41 -9.59 2.08
CA LYS A 77 3.85 -10.88 2.63
C LYS A 77 2.67 -11.55 3.32
N ARG A 78 2.33 -12.78 2.94
CA ARG A 78 1.23 -13.53 3.57
C ARG A 78 1.46 -13.67 5.07
N ASN A 79 0.41 -13.41 5.84
CA ASN A 79 0.44 -13.33 7.32
C ASN A 79 1.43 -12.30 7.88
N GLY A 80 1.83 -11.31 7.07
CA GLY A 80 2.81 -10.31 7.43
C GLY A 80 2.39 -8.89 7.04
N LYS A 81 3.41 -8.12 6.69
CA LYS A 81 3.30 -6.68 6.38
C LYS A 81 3.02 -6.45 4.90
N VAL A 82 2.43 -5.31 4.58
CA VAL A 82 2.31 -4.74 3.24
C VAL A 82 3.35 -3.65 3.05
N PHE A 83 3.86 -3.52 1.84
CA PHE A 83 4.62 -2.38 1.34
C PHE A 83 3.92 -1.81 0.12
N VAL A 84 3.78 -0.48 0.05
CA VAL A 84 3.19 0.20 -1.11
C VAL A 84 4.02 1.41 -1.53
N THR A 85 4.06 1.65 -2.83
CA THR A 85 4.74 2.81 -3.41
C THR A 85 4.01 3.34 -4.63
N VAL A 86 4.11 4.65 -4.84
CA VAL A 86 3.64 5.28 -6.07
C VAL A 86 4.63 4.97 -7.19
N VAL A 87 4.13 4.61 -8.36
CA VAL A 87 4.92 4.35 -9.54
C VAL A 87 4.46 5.24 -10.71
N PRO A 88 5.34 5.60 -11.65
CA PRO A 88 4.94 6.38 -12.81
C PRO A 88 3.93 5.65 -13.70
N ASN A 89 4.14 4.34 -13.84
CA ASN A 89 3.28 3.40 -14.56
C ASN A 89 3.53 1.97 -14.07
N CYS A 90 2.70 1.02 -14.51
CA CYS A 90 2.81 -0.39 -14.10
C CYS A 90 3.56 -1.23 -15.18
N SER A 91 4.56 -0.68 -15.83
CA SER A 91 5.38 -1.43 -16.77
C SER A 91 6.39 -2.33 -16.04
N ARG A 92 6.89 -3.33 -16.74
CA ARG A 92 7.91 -4.25 -16.22
C ARG A 92 9.17 -3.51 -15.76
N GLU A 93 9.58 -2.51 -16.51
CA GLU A 93 10.77 -1.71 -16.27
C GLU A 93 10.70 -0.95 -14.95
N GLU A 94 9.48 -0.52 -14.55
CA GLU A 94 9.23 0.19 -13.30
C GLU A 94 9.06 -0.77 -12.11
N LEU A 95 8.38 -1.90 -12.31
CA LEU A 95 8.02 -2.79 -11.22
C LEU A 95 9.15 -3.75 -10.83
N MET A 96 9.93 -4.26 -11.82
CA MET A 96 10.94 -5.26 -11.56
C MET A 96 12.06 -4.80 -10.60
N PRO A 97 12.61 -3.58 -10.72
CA PRO A 97 13.61 -3.09 -9.75
C PRO A 97 13.07 -3.02 -8.32
N ILE A 98 11.78 -2.68 -8.15
CA ILE A 98 11.15 -2.64 -6.83
C ILE A 98 11.04 -4.05 -6.25
N ILE A 99 10.61 -5.03 -7.06
CA ILE A 99 10.50 -6.43 -6.66
C ILE A 99 11.86 -6.95 -6.22
N GLN A 100 12.89 -6.81 -7.07
CA GLN A 100 14.25 -7.27 -6.80
C GLN A 100 14.89 -6.57 -5.58
N GLY A 101 14.58 -5.29 -5.37
CA GLY A 101 15.08 -4.54 -4.21
C GLY A 101 14.39 -4.86 -2.88
N LYS A 102 13.20 -5.50 -2.91
CA LYS A 102 12.38 -5.75 -1.71
C LYS A 102 12.20 -7.23 -1.38
N ILE A 103 12.30 -8.12 -2.35
CA ILE A 103 11.99 -9.55 -2.20
C ILE A 103 13.24 -10.36 -2.49
N LEU A 104 13.59 -11.27 -1.59
CA LEU A 104 14.70 -12.19 -1.80
C LEU A 104 14.38 -13.23 -2.88
N GLU A 105 15.37 -13.56 -3.70
CA GLU A 105 15.30 -14.66 -4.66
C GLU A 105 14.88 -15.97 -3.98
N GLY A 106 14.22 -16.85 -4.72
CA GLY A 106 13.65 -18.08 -4.18
C GLY A 106 12.29 -17.90 -3.48
N SER A 107 11.81 -16.66 -3.30
CA SER A 107 10.47 -16.41 -2.78
C SER A 107 9.39 -16.86 -3.77
N THR A 108 8.22 -17.20 -3.22
CA THR A 108 7.02 -17.50 -4.00
C THR A 108 6.20 -16.23 -4.20
N ILE A 109 5.94 -15.87 -5.45
CA ILE A 109 5.20 -14.66 -5.82
C ILE A 109 3.86 -15.06 -6.45
N HIS A 110 2.77 -14.49 -5.93
CA HIS A 110 1.42 -14.62 -6.46
C HIS A 110 1.00 -13.30 -7.10
N THR A 111 0.59 -13.32 -8.38
CA THR A 111 0.11 -12.14 -9.10
C THR A 111 -1.20 -12.45 -9.82
N ASP A 112 -1.91 -11.42 -10.27
CA ASP A 112 -2.88 -11.59 -11.36
C ASP A 112 -2.15 -11.93 -12.67
N GLY A 113 -2.89 -12.28 -13.72
CA GLY A 113 -2.34 -12.69 -15.02
C GLY A 113 -1.69 -11.55 -15.85
N TRP A 114 -1.25 -10.45 -15.23
CA TRP A 114 -0.68 -9.31 -15.94
C TRP A 114 0.71 -9.59 -16.55
N LYS A 115 0.90 -9.20 -17.82
CA LYS A 115 2.13 -9.48 -18.59
C LYS A 115 3.41 -8.85 -18.01
N ALA A 116 3.31 -7.78 -17.24
CA ALA A 116 4.47 -7.15 -16.61
C ALA A 116 5.25 -8.11 -15.69
N TYR A 117 4.61 -9.17 -15.22
CA TYR A 117 5.19 -10.19 -14.33
C TYR A 117 5.83 -11.39 -15.06
N ASP A 118 5.80 -11.45 -16.39
CA ASP A 118 6.32 -12.58 -17.17
C ASP A 118 7.82 -12.86 -16.97
N GLY A 119 8.56 -11.92 -16.44
CA GLY A 119 9.99 -12.06 -16.17
C GLY A 119 10.37 -12.59 -14.78
N LEU A 120 9.42 -12.82 -13.87
CA LEU A 120 9.72 -13.20 -12.49
C LEU A 120 10.48 -14.52 -12.39
N ILE A 121 10.11 -15.54 -13.16
CA ILE A 121 10.78 -16.85 -13.16
C ILE A 121 12.25 -16.70 -13.59
N LEU A 122 12.53 -15.88 -14.61
CA LEU A 122 13.89 -15.63 -15.08
C LEU A 122 14.77 -14.87 -14.08
N ASN A 123 14.14 -14.24 -13.07
CA ASN A 123 14.81 -13.53 -11.99
C ASN A 123 14.83 -14.33 -10.66
N GLY A 124 14.71 -15.65 -10.73
CA GLY A 124 14.90 -16.53 -9.58
C GLY A 124 13.71 -16.64 -8.63
N TYR A 125 12.49 -16.24 -9.02
CA TYR A 125 11.27 -16.34 -8.21
C TYR A 125 10.41 -17.51 -8.63
N ASN A 126 9.72 -18.15 -7.67
CA ASN A 126 8.65 -19.10 -7.94
C ASN A 126 7.36 -18.31 -8.20
N HIS A 127 6.90 -18.26 -9.46
CA HIS A 127 5.78 -17.40 -9.85
C HIS A 127 4.49 -18.22 -10.08
N TYR A 128 3.43 -17.84 -9.36
CA TYR A 128 2.08 -18.38 -9.50
C TYR A 128 1.12 -17.30 -9.97
N ARG A 129 0.45 -17.53 -11.11
CA ARG A 129 -0.57 -16.64 -11.67
C ARG A 129 -1.95 -17.07 -11.22
N VAL A 130 -2.75 -16.11 -10.78
CA VAL A 130 -4.15 -16.27 -10.43
C VAL A 130 -5.01 -15.71 -11.56
N PHE A 131 -5.78 -16.57 -12.24
CA PHE A 131 -6.68 -16.15 -13.31
C PHE A 131 -8.10 -16.03 -12.78
N HIS A 132 -8.64 -14.80 -12.73
CA HIS A 132 -10.00 -14.52 -12.24
C HIS A 132 -11.13 -14.95 -13.21
N HIS A 133 -10.81 -15.38 -14.45
CA HIS A 133 -11.80 -15.63 -15.50
C HIS A 133 -12.27 -17.10 -15.67
N GLU A 134 -11.59 -18.03 -15.09
CA GLU A 134 -12.04 -19.41 -15.05
C GLU A 134 -12.61 -19.64 -13.65
N ASN A 135 -13.87 -20.13 -13.54
CA ASN A 135 -14.56 -20.51 -12.29
C ASN A 135 -13.78 -21.52 -11.43
N GLU A 136 -12.48 -21.48 -11.44
CA GLU A 136 -11.56 -22.13 -10.55
C GLU A 136 -11.51 -21.34 -9.25
N PHE A 137 -12.48 -21.61 -8.36
CA PHE A 137 -12.32 -21.34 -6.94
C PHE A 137 -10.95 -21.88 -6.55
N ALA A 138 -9.99 -20.92 -6.35
CA ALA A 138 -8.63 -21.09 -5.87
C ALA A 138 -8.14 -22.56 -5.91
N ARG A 139 -7.43 -22.98 -6.97
CA ARG A 139 -6.68 -24.23 -6.93
C ARG A 139 -5.66 -24.13 -5.77
N GLY A 140 -6.07 -24.61 -4.60
CA GLY A 140 -5.24 -24.64 -3.41
C GLY A 140 -4.91 -23.24 -2.83
N LYS A 141 -3.63 -22.96 -2.55
CA LYS A 141 -3.14 -21.75 -1.86
C LYS A 141 -2.85 -20.56 -2.79
N SER A 142 -3.13 -20.63 -4.10
CA SER A 142 -2.82 -19.55 -5.04
C SER A 142 -3.96 -18.53 -5.10
N HIS A 143 -3.82 -17.41 -4.43
CA HIS A 143 -4.75 -16.27 -4.42
C HIS A 143 -4.03 -14.98 -4.09
N VAL A 144 -4.63 -13.83 -4.40
CA VAL A 144 -4.16 -12.47 -4.07
C VAL A 144 -5.13 -11.73 -3.13
N ASN A 145 -5.93 -12.46 -2.38
CA ASN A 145 -6.99 -11.91 -1.52
C ASN A 145 -6.46 -10.98 -0.42
N GLY A 146 -5.23 -11.21 0.04
CA GLY A 146 -4.62 -10.39 1.08
C GLY A 146 -4.36 -8.97 0.59
N ILE A 147 -3.73 -8.82 -0.57
CA ILE A 147 -3.44 -7.51 -1.14
C ILE A 147 -4.74 -6.81 -1.62
N GLU A 148 -5.72 -7.56 -2.13
CA GLU A 148 -7.04 -7.01 -2.47
C GLU A 148 -7.78 -6.48 -1.24
N CYS A 149 -7.69 -7.18 -0.10
CA CYS A 149 -8.22 -6.72 1.18
C CYS A 149 -7.56 -5.40 1.61
N PHE A 150 -6.24 -5.30 1.48
CA PHE A 150 -5.52 -4.04 1.73
C PHE A 150 -6.00 -2.91 0.81
N TRP A 151 -6.17 -3.15 -0.50
CA TRP A 151 -6.68 -2.13 -1.41
C TRP A 151 -8.09 -1.66 -1.05
N SER A 152 -8.96 -2.57 -0.64
CA SER A 152 -10.31 -2.24 -0.17
C SER A 152 -10.27 -1.36 1.08
N TYR A 153 -9.39 -1.66 2.03
CA TYR A 153 -9.14 -0.83 3.20
C TYR A 153 -8.59 0.55 2.83
N ALA A 154 -7.57 0.60 1.98
CA ALA A 154 -6.94 1.83 1.54
C ALA A 154 -7.95 2.74 0.82
N LYS A 155 -8.71 2.21 -0.13
CA LYS A 155 -9.74 2.99 -0.88
C LYS A 155 -10.83 3.55 0.03
N ARG A 156 -11.28 2.81 1.05
CA ARG A 156 -12.23 3.32 2.05
C ARG A 156 -11.65 4.49 2.85
N ARG A 157 -10.37 4.42 3.24
CA ARG A 157 -9.70 5.55 3.90
C ARG A 157 -9.60 6.75 2.98
N PHE A 158 -9.10 6.55 1.75
CA PHE A 158 -8.90 7.63 0.78
C PHE A 158 -10.21 8.28 0.31
N SER A 159 -11.36 7.62 0.40
CA SER A 159 -12.65 8.22 0.10
C SER A 159 -13.02 9.41 0.99
N LYS A 160 -12.36 9.54 2.14
CA LYS A 160 -12.55 10.66 3.10
C LYS A 160 -11.68 11.88 2.75
N PHE A 161 -10.71 11.74 1.86
CA PHE A 161 -9.76 12.79 1.52
C PHE A 161 -9.99 13.28 0.11
N ASN A 162 -10.31 14.57 -0.03
CA ASN A 162 -10.52 15.20 -1.33
C ASN A 162 -9.43 16.23 -1.59
N GLY A 163 -8.93 16.29 -2.84
CA GLY A 163 -7.98 17.31 -3.27
C GLY A 163 -6.60 17.21 -2.61
N LEU A 164 -6.12 15.99 -2.35
CA LEU A 164 -4.74 15.78 -1.91
C LEU A 164 -3.77 16.14 -3.05
N THR A 165 -2.72 16.88 -2.72
CA THR A 165 -1.54 17.05 -3.57
C THR A 165 -0.71 15.77 -3.56
N ASP A 166 0.17 15.55 -4.55
CA ASP A 166 0.92 14.30 -4.68
C ASP A 166 1.80 14.01 -3.46
N ASP A 167 2.46 15.04 -2.91
CA ASP A 167 3.25 14.93 -1.69
C ASP A 167 2.42 14.47 -0.49
N LYS A 168 1.23 15.04 -0.31
CA LYS A 168 0.30 14.62 0.76
C LYS A 168 -0.29 13.25 0.50
N PHE A 169 -0.54 12.89 -0.78
CA PHE A 169 -1.02 11.57 -1.14
C PHE A 169 -0.04 10.49 -0.66
N ILE A 170 1.27 10.66 -0.92
CA ILE A 170 2.31 9.73 -0.49
C ILE A 170 2.31 9.57 1.05
N LEU A 171 2.24 10.67 1.79
CA LEU A 171 2.22 10.64 3.26
C LEU A 171 0.97 9.90 3.81
N HIS A 172 -0.19 10.13 3.22
CA HIS A 172 -1.42 9.41 3.59
C HIS A 172 -1.38 7.93 3.20
N LEU A 173 -0.71 7.60 2.08
CA LEU A 173 -0.50 6.23 1.64
C LEU A 173 0.37 5.47 2.65
N LYS A 174 1.50 6.06 3.06
CA LYS A 174 2.39 5.48 4.07
C LYS A 174 1.74 5.38 5.45
N GLU A 175 0.92 6.34 5.84
CA GLU A 175 0.09 6.21 7.04
C GLU A 175 -0.89 5.02 6.93
N THR A 176 -1.47 4.78 5.75
CA THR A 176 -2.39 3.66 5.53
C THR A 176 -1.67 2.31 5.60
N GLU A 177 -0.49 2.21 4.99
CA GLU A 177 0.43 1.06 5.08
C GLU A 177 0.76 0.77 6.54
N CYS A 178 1.24 1.77 7.29
CA CYS A 178 1.62 1.64 8.69
C CYS A 178 0.45 1.15 9.56
N ARG A 179 -0.73 1.74 9.42
CA ARG A 179 -1.95 1.31 10.16
C ARG A 179 -2.37 -0.13 9.86
N PHE A 180 -2.21 -0.57 8.62
CA PHE A 180 -2.49 -1.94 8.24
C PHE A 180 -1.47 -2.91 8.84
N ASN A 181 -0.20 -2.54 8.81
CA ASN A 181 0.90 -3.34 9.32
C ASN A 181 0.87 -3.51 10.85
N HIS A 182 0.33 -2.52 11.57
CA HIS A 182 0.21 -2.49 13.03
C HIS A 182 -1.23 -2.66 13.52
N ARG A 183 -2.11 -3.28 12.72
CA ARG A 183 -3.53 -3.44 13.04
C ARG A 183 -3.82 -4.32 14.27
N SER A 184 -2.86 -5.17 14.62
CA SER A 184 -2.93 -6.08 15.77
C SER A 184 -2.19 -5.55 17.01
N ASP A 185 -1.44 -4.46 16.86
CA ASP A 185 -0.66 -3.88 17.95
C ASP A 185 -1.56 -3.06 18.87
N ASP A 186 -1.23 -3.03 20.15
CA ASP A 186 -1.87 -2.08 21.05
C ASP A 186 -1.38 -0.65 20.77
N PHE A 187 -2.16 0.33 21.21
CA PHE A 187 -1.89 1.73 20.89
C PHE A 187 -0.59 2.25 21.54
N ALA A 188 -0.25 1.79 22.74
CA ALA A 188 0.96 2.24 23.44
C ALA A 188 2.21 1.75 22.72
N SER A 189 2.28 0.45 22.40
CA SER A 189 3.37 -0.13 21.61
C SER A 189 3.53 0.54 20.25
N PHE A 190 2.42 0.88 19.59
CA PHE A 190 2.46 1.59 18.31
C PHE A 190 3.04 3.00 18.44
N ILE A 191 2.67 3.75 19.47
CA ILE A 191 3.23 5.09 19.74
C ILE A 191 4.72 5.00 20.09
N GLU A 192 5.12 4.05 20.92
CA GLU A 192 6.52 3.80 21.24
C GLU A 192 7.33 3.52 19.97
N HIS A 193 6.82 2.66 19.10
CA HIS A 193 7.45 2.34 17.82
C HIS A 193 7.66 3.59 16.94
N ILE A 194 6.66 4.48 16.84
CA ILE A 194 6.78 5.68 16.00
C ILE A 194 7.75 6.72 16.59
N PHE A 195 7.75 6.94 17.90
CA PHE A 195 8.43 8.09 18.50
C PHE A 195 9.74 7.75 19.19
N PHE A 196 9.91 6.53 19.70
CA PHE A 196 11.05 6.19 20.57
C PHE A 196 12.05 5.22 19.94
N ILE A 197 11.83 4.72 18.71
CA ILE A 197 12.91 4.02 17.98
C ILE A 197 14.02 5.06 17.73
N LYS A 198 15.12 4.90 18.50
CA LYS A 198 16.35 5.66 18.25
C LYS A 198 16.90 5.26 16.87
N ASN A 199 17.36 6.27 16.13
CA ASN A 199 18.08 6.12 14.87
C ASN A 199 19.36 5.32 15.06
#